data_02c7e8ede7547dda1618a94904c562c3
#
_entry.id   02c7e8ede7547dda1618a94904c562c3
#
_cell.length_a   1.000
_cell.length_b   1.000
_cell.length_c   1.000
_cell.angle_alpha   90.00
_cell.angle_beta   90.00
_cell.angle_gamma   90.00
#
_symmetry.space_group_name_H-M   'P 1'
#
loop_
_entity.id
_entity.type
_entity.pdbx_description
1 polymer ?
#
loop_
_entity_poly.entity_id
_entity_poly.type
_entity_poly.pdbx_seq_one_letter_code
_entity_poly.pdbx_strand_id
1 'polypeptide(L)'
;MLFKKLWRTMGLYKAQFLSMIIMIALGIGIFVGFNMEWYSIDQNTSSFLKETNFADYRLITDEKFSKDELEKVQKIDGVEKAARYFSVNADVKEQEGDSLAMTITEDESVSGFYLVEGADYDPESENGIWLSDKYAAANNISVGDSLTLIYKDTELSGIVQGLIKSGEHMICVRDESQLMPDFKTYGFAYIAPAMYNKAFHRHSDFYEQINIISSKDQSDLLKDVYTTLEKAVLV
;
A
#
# COMPACT_ATOMS: atom_id res chain seq x y z
N MET A 1 30.73 -20.76 53.75
CA MET A 1 31.91 -19.85 53.75
C MET A 1 32.11 -19.12 52.41
N LEU A 2 31.82 -19.73 51.26
CA LEU A 2 32.03 -19.14 49.91
C LEU A 2 31.20 -17.84 49.66
N PHE A 3 29.91 -17.86 49.99
CA PHE A 3 29.03 -16.73 49.83
C PHE A 3 29.45 -15.46 50.56
N LYS A 4 29.94 -15.61 51.82
CA LYS A 4 30.43 -14.49 52.60
C LYS A 4 31.70 -13.85 52.00
N LYS A 5 32.55 -14.71 51.40
CA LYS A 5 33.77 -14.26 50.69
C LYS A 5 33.43 -13.55 49.40
N LEU A 6 32.41 -14.05 48.63
CA LEU A 6 31.91 -13.43 47.41
C LEU A 6 31.38 -12.02 47.66
N TRP A 7 30.49 -11.84 48.65
CA TRP A 7 29.95 -10.56 49.00
C TRP A 7 31.00 -9.53 49.44
N ARG A 8 31.99 -9.97 50.17
CA ARG A 8 33.11 -9.12 50.59
C ARG A 8 33.98 -8.70 49.41
N THR A 9 34.22 -9.59 48.46
CA THR A 9 34.96 -9.29 47.23
C THR A 9 34.19 -8.33 46.33
N MET A 10 32.87 -8.54 46.16
CA MET A 10 31.99 -7.60 45.44
C MET A 10 32.00 -6.21 46.08
N GLY A 11 32.01 -6.11 47.39
CA GLY A 11 32.11 -4.83 48.12
C GLY A 11 33.44 -4.09 47.91
N LEU A 12 34.55 -4.82 47.74
CA LEU A 12 35.87 -4.25 47.45
C LEU A 12 35.99 -3.75 46.00
N TYR A 13 35.37 -4.45 45.04
CA TYR A 13 35.43 -4.14 43.60
C TYR A 13 34.09 -3.68 43.04
N LYS A 14 33.31 -2.98 43.86
CA LYS A 14 31.92 -2.55 43.53
C LYS A 14 31.81 -1.80 42.21
N ALA A 15 32.81 -0.96 41.85
CA ALA A 15 32.77 -0.21 40.59
C ALA A 15 32.88 -1.14 39.36
N GLN A 16 33.74 -2.18 39.43
CA GLN A 16 33.89 -3.18 38.36
C GLN A 16 32.65 -4.05 38.21
N PHE A 17 32.06 -4.50 39.34
CA PHE A 17 30.82 -5.27 39.30
C PHE A 17 29.64 -4.44 38.76
N LEU A 18 29.56 -3.17 39.17
CA LEU A 18 28.52 -2.27 38.68
C LEU A 18 28.63 -2.03 37.17
N SER A 19 29.87 -1.80 36.68
CA SER A 19 30.07 -1.62 35.23
C SER A 19 29.76 -2.88 34.43
N MET A 20 30.05 -4.08 34.92
CA MET A 20 29.68 -5.34 34.32
C MET A 20 28.13 -5.51 34.27
N ILE A 21 27.44 -5.22 35.37
CA ILE A 21 26.00 -5.30 35.45
C ILE A 21 25.35 -4.33 34.44
N ILE A 22 25.83 -3.08 34.38
CA ILE A 22 25.34 -2.08 33.43
C ILE A 22 25.57 -2.56 31.98
N MET A 23 26.77 -3.10 31.67
CA MET A 23 27.07 -3.58 30.31
C MET A 23 26.17 -4.75 29.90
N ILE A 24 25.95 -5.72 30.81
CA ILE A 24 25.06 -6.85 30.59
C ILE A 24 23.61 -6.35 30.43
N ALA A 25 23.15 -5.44 31.30
CA ALA A 25 21.81 -4.88 31.23
C ALA A 25 21.56 -4.12 29.92
N LEU A 26 22.56 -3.33 29.46
CA LEU A 26 22.49 -2.65 28.16
C LEU A 26 22.43 -3.65 27.01
N GLY A 27 23.26 -4.69 27.02
CA GLY A 27 23.26 -5.72 25.97
C GLY A 27 21.91 -6.44 25.88
N ILE A 28 21.37 -6.85 27.02
CA ILE A 28 20.05 -7.50 27.08
C ILE A 28 18.95 -6.52 26.66
N GLY A 29 19.01 -5.29 27.16
CA GLY A 29 18.02 -4.24 26.85
C GLY A 29 17.97 -3.92 25.35
N ILE A 30 19.12 -3.77 24.70
CA ILE A 30 19.21 -3.55 23.25
C ILE A 30 18.64 -4.76 22.49
N PHE A 31 19.06 -5.97 22.85
CA PHE A 31 18.59 -7.18 22.20
C PHE A 31 17.07 -7.37 22.31
N VAL A 32 16.52 -7.21 23.51
CA VAL A 32 15.08 -7.30 23.73
C VAL A 32 14.32 -6.18 23.01
N GLY A 33 14.85 -4.94 23.06
CA GLY A 33 14.25 -3.79 22.38
C GLY A 33 14.13 -4.02 20.88
N PHE A 34 15.18 -4.43 20.19
CA PHE A 34 15.13 -4.75 18.76
C PHE A 34 14.17 -5.89 18.42
N ASN A 35 14.14 -6.94 19.25
CA ASN A 35 13.19 -8.03 19.01
C ASN A 35 11.74 -7.60 19.19
N MET A 36 11.44 -6.76 20.18
CA MET A 36 10.07 -6.25 20.39
C MET A 36 9.66 -5.30 19.26
N GLU A 37 10.57 -4.43 18.81
CA GLU A 37 10.31 -3.53 17.68
C GLU A 37 10.00 -4.31 16.40
N TRP A 38 10.84 -5.31 16.07
CA TRP A 38 10.63 -6.17 14.92
C TRP A 38 9.29 -6.91 14.97
N TYR A 39 8.98 -7.49 16.13
CA TYR A 39 7.69 -8.16 16.33
C TYR A 39 6.49 -7.20 16.17
N SER A 40 6.61 -5.98 16.68
CA SER A 40 5.55 -4.97 16.54
C SER A 40 5.35 -4.54 15.08
N ILE A 41 6.44 -4.36 14.33
CA ILE A 41 6.39 -4.03 12.90
C ILE A 41 5.69 -5.16 12.13
N ASP A 42 6.12 -6.40 12.36
CA ASP A 42 5.56 -7.58 11.69
C ASP A 42 4.06 -7.73 11.96
N GLN A 43 3.64 -7.63 13.23
CA GLN A 43 2.23 -7.72 13.62
C GLN A 43 1.38 -6.59 13.03
N ASN A 44 1.86 -5.34 13.09
CA ASN A 44 1.12 -4.20 12.57
C ASN A 44 1.00 -4.25 11.04
N THR A 45 2.08 -4.63 10.34
CA THR A 45 2.08 -4.80 8.88
C THR A 45 1.11 -5.91 8.47
N SER A 46 1.22 -7.08 9.11
CA SER A 46 0.33 -8.21 8.81
C SER A 46 -1.15 -7.89 9.08
N SER A 47 -1.43 -7.16 10.17
CA SER A 47 -2.80 -6.74 10.48
C SER A 47 -3.33 -5.75 9.45
N PHE A 48 -2.51 -4.77 9.04
CA PHE A 48 -2.87 -3.77 8.05
C PHE A 48 -3.12 -4.41 6.66
N LEU A 49 -2.25 -5.32 6.23
CA LEU A 49 -2.42 -6.03 4.95
C LEU A 49 -3.68 -6.90 4.94
N LYS A 50 -4.02 -7.53 6.08
CA LYS A 50 -5.28 -8.28 6.22
C LYS A 50 -6.50 -7.37 6.20
N GLU A 51 -6.45 -6.23 6.88
CA GLU A 51 -7.56 -5.27 6.95
C GLU A 51 -7.85 -4.66 5.57
N THR A 52 -6.80 -4.42 4.78
CA THR A 52 -6.92 -3.90 3.41
C THR A 52 -7.13 -4.99 2.36
N ASN A 53 -7.27 -6.27 2.76
CA ASN A 53 -7.37 -7.41 1.84
C ASN A 53 -6.31 -7.37 0.74
N PHE A 54 -5.04 -7.21 1.14
CA PHE A 54 -3.94 -7.10 0.20
C PHE A 54 -3.84 -8.35 -0.68
N ALA A 55 -3.69 -8.17 -1.98
CA ALA A 55 -3.66 -9.26 -2.95
C ALA A 55 -2.45 -10.18 -2.75
N ASP A 56 -2.68 -11.50 -2.91
CA ASP A 56 -1.61 -12.50 -2.93
C ASP A 56 -0.88 -12.51 -4.27
N TYR A 57 -1.62 -12.25 -5.36
CA TYR A 57 -1.10 -12.28 -6.72
C TYR A 57 -1.66 -11.15 -7.57
N ARG A 58 -0.90 -10.83 -8.62
CA ARG A 58 -1.22 -9.76 -9.54
C ARG A 58 -1.04 -10.25 -10.99
N LEU A 59 -2.10 -10.16 -11.78
CA LEU A 59 -2.01 -10.38 -13.23
C LEU A 59 -1.75 -9.03 -13.89
N ILE A 60 -0.74 -8.98 -14.76
CA ILE A 60 -0.40 -7.77 -15.52
C ILE A 60 -0.39 -8.13 -17.00
N THR A 61 -0.89 -7.23 -17.84
CA THR A 61 -0.86 -7.36 -19.29
C THR A 61 -0.70 -6.00 -19.95
N ASP A 62 -0.06 -5.97 -21.13
CA ASP A 62 -0.05 -4.79 -22.00
C ASP A 62 -1.40 -4.59 -22.72
N GLU A 63 -2.23 -5.60 -22.76
CA GLU A 63 -3.62 -5.53 -23.20
C GLU A 63 -4.53 -5.09 -22.05
N LYS A 64 -5.78 -4.77 -22.36
CA LYS A 64 -6.76 -4.43 -21.33
C LYS A 64 -7.51 -5.67 -20.86
N PHE A 65 -7.87 -5.68 -19.57
CA PHE A 65 -8.76 -6.70 -19.02
C PHE A 65 -10.22 -6.25 -19.11
N SER A 66 -11.01 -7.04 -19.81
CA SER A 66 -12.46 -6.86 -19.87
C SER A 66 -13.15 -7.34 -18.58
N LYS A 67 -14.41 -6.97 -18.43
CA LYS A 67 -15.24 -7.48 -17.33
C LYS A 67 -15.46 -8.99 -17.42
N ASP A 68 -15.64 -9.53 -18.65
CA ASP A 68 -15.79 -10.96 -18.87
C ASP A 68 -14.53 -11.76 -18.45
N GLU A 69 -13.35 -11.18 -18.65
CA GLU A 69 -12.10 -11.80 -18.22
C GLU A 69 -11.94 -11.79 -16.70
N LEU A 70 -12.33 -10.70 -16.04
CA LEU A 70 -12.41 -10.67 -14.59
C LEU A 70 -13.32 -11.78 -14.06
N GLU A 71 -14.53 -11.92 -14.64
CA GLU A 71 -15.47 -12.98 -14.25
C GLU A 71 -14.90 -14.39 -14.45
N LYS A 72 -14.11 -14.60 -15.52
CA LYS A 72 -13.43 -15.86 -15.74
C LYS A 72 -12.37 -16.14 -14.66
N VAL A 73 -11.57 -15.13 -14.29
CA VAL A 73 -10.58 -15.25 -13.22
C VAL A 73 -11.26 -15.56 -11.88
N GLN A 74 -12.36 -14.88 -11.56
CA GLN A 74 -13.11 -15.12 -10.33
C GLN A 74 -13.72 -16.53 -10.22
N LYS A 75 -13.89 -17.21 -11.36
CA LYS A 75 -14.41 -18.61 -11.42
C LYS A 75 -13.31 -19.67 -11.33
N ILE A 76 -12.04 -19.28 -11.35
CA ILE A 76 -10.92 -20.23 -11.17
C ILE A 76 -10.99 -20.79 -9.74
N ASP A 77 -10.92 -22.11 -9.64
CA ASP A 77 -10.94 -22.79 -8.34
C ASP A 77 -9.78 -22.29 -7.46
N GLY A 78 -10.07 -21.96 -6.19
CA GLY A 78 -9.10 -21.42 -5.25
C GLY A 78 -8.91 -19.89 -5.32
N VAL A 79 -9.50 -19.19 -6.27
CA VAL A 79 -9.61 -17.72 -6.25
C VAL A 79 -10.76 -17.33 -5.34
N GLU A 80 -10.44 -16.56 -4.29
CA GLU A 80 -11.43 -16.08 -3.33
C GLU A 80 -12.04 -14.77 -3.79
N LYS A 81 -11.20 -13.85 -4.26
CA LYS A 81 -11.60 -12.55 -4.79
C LYS A 81 -10.65 -12.11 -5.89
N ALA A 82 -11.15 -11.31 -6.82
CA ALA A 82 -10.34 -10.63 -7.82
C ALA A 82 -10.99 -9.31 -8.21
N ALA A 83 -10.17 -8.28 -8.42
CA ALA A 83 -10.59 -6.94 -8.82
C ALA A 83 -9.63 -6.35 -9.85
N ARG A 84 -10.16 -5.53 -10.77
CA ARG A 84 -9.38 -4.86 -11.82
C ARG A 84 -8.80 -3.54 -11.32
N TYR A 85 -7.56 -3.27 -11.74
CA TYR A 85 -6.83 -2.08 -11.38
C TYR A 85 -6.19 -1.42 -12.60
N PHE A 86 -6.14 -0.10 -12.56
CA PHE A 86 -5.33 0.72 -13.46
C PHE A 86 -4.55 1.72 -12.60
N SER A 87 -3.22 1.69 -12.71
CA SER A 87 -2.36 2.57 -11.92
C SER A 87 -1.34 3.25 -12.82
N VAL A 88 -1.30 4.58 -12.75
CA VAL A 88 -0.40 5.43 -13.55
C VAL A 88 0.03 6.65 -12.75
N ASN A 89 1.15 7.26 -13.11
CA ASN A 89 1.52 8.55 -12.54
C ASN A 89 0.76 9.68 -13.24
N ALA A 90 0.20 10.60 -12.44
CA ALA A 90 -0.45 11.83 -12.89
C ALA A 90 0.21 13.01 -12.19
N ASP A 91 0.41 14.10 -12.92
CA ASP A 91 0.95 15.34 -12.35
C ASP A 91 -0.10 16.11 -11.58
N VAL A 92 0.30 16.89 -10.59
CA VAL A 92 -0.60 17.74 -9.79
C VAL A 92 -0.55 19.15 -10.33
N LYS A 93 -1.69 19.67 -10.81
CA LYS A 93 -1.76 20.99 -11.45
C LYS A 93 -1.40 22.14 -10.52
N GLU A 94 -1.86 22.06 -9.27
CA GLU A 94 -1.68 23.10 -8.26
C GLU A 94 -0.25 23.19 -7.72
N GLN A 95 0.60 22.16 -8.00
CA GLN A 95 1.94 22.04 -7.46
C GLN A 95 2.91 21.56 -8.55
N GLU A 96 3.65 22.50 -9.14
CA GLU A 96 4.59 22.21 -10.21
C GLU A 96 5.70 21.24 -9.75
N GLY A 97 5.84 20.15 -10.49
CA GLY A 97 6.81 19.08 -10.21
C GLY A 97 6.31 17.97 -9.29
N ASP A 98 5.14 18.11 -8.71
CA ASP A 98 4.51 17.04 -7.92
C ASP A 98 3.77 16.05 -8.81
N SER A 99 3.76 14.79 -8.40
CA SER A 99 2.96 13.76 -9.07
C SER A 99 2.40 12.76 -8.06
N LEU A 100 1.31 12.11 -8.45
CA LEU A 100 0.66 11.07 -7.67
C LEU A 100 0.56 9.78 -8.46
N ALA A 101 0.82 8.65 -7.81
CA ALA A 101 0.38 7.35 -8.33
C ALA A 101 -1.15 7.32 -8.29
N MET A 102 -1.78 7.58 -9.43
CA MET A 102 -3.22 7.58 -9.59
C MET A 102 -3.71 6.16 -9.84
N THR A 103 -4.50 5.64 -8.93
CA THR A 103 -5.07 4.29 -8.97
C THR A 103 -6.57 4.35 -9.19
N ILE A 104 -7.08 3.51 -10.07
CA ILE A 104 -8.49 3.39 -10.41
C ILE A 104 -8.92 1.93 -10.26
N THR A 105 -10.01 1.70 -9.54
CA THR A 105 -10.63 0.38 -9.41
C THR A 105 -12.14 0.49 -9.34
N GLU A 106 -12.85 -0.53 -9.79
CA GLU A 106 -14.31 -0.64 -9.61
C GLU A 106 -14.66 -1.23 -8.24
N ASP A 107 -13.70 -1.93 -7.62
CA ASP A 107 -13.93 -2.69 -6.40
C ASP A 107 -12.68 -2.65 -5.51
N GLU A 108 -12.81 -2.06 -4.33
CA GLU A 108 -11.76 -2.00 -3.31
C GLU A 108 -11.69 -3.24 -2.41
N SER A 109 -12.47 -4.26 -2.68
CA SER A 109 -12.52 -5.48 -1.85
C SER A 109 -11.25 -6.32 -1.92
N VAL A 110 -10.34 -6.05 -2.88
CA VAL A 110 -9.01 -6.65 -3.02
C VAL A 110 -7.99 -5.53 -3.12
N SER A 111 -6.92 -5.57 -2.36
CA SER A 111 -5.92 -4.48 -2.29
C SER A 111 -6.55 -3.11 -2.05
N GLY A 112 -7.53 -3.05 -1.18
CA GLY A 112 -8.20 -1.82 -0.80
C GLY A 112 -7.30 -0.89 0.02
N PHE A 113 -7.91 0.07 0.65
CA PHE A 113 -7.20 1.02 1.49
C PHE A 113 -7.90 1.20 2.83
N TYR A 114 -7.18 1.72 3.80
CA TYR A 114 -7.70 2.12 5.09
C TYR A 114 -8.09 3.60 5.04
N LEU A 115 -9.35 3.91 5.32
CA LEU A 115 -9.85 5.27 5.42
C LEU A 115 -9.42 5.89 6.75
N VAL A 116 -8.65 6.99 6.68
CA VAL A 116 -8.20 7.74 7.86
C VAL A 116 -9.22 8.81 8.23
N GLU A 117 -9.75 9.51 7.23
CA GLU A 117 -10.71 10.62 7.39
C GLU A 117 -11.53 10.79 6.13
N GLY A 118 -12.77 11.23 6.25
CA GLY A 118 -13.65 11.56 5.13
C GLY A 118 -14.71 10.50 4.85
N ALA A 119 -15.08 10.36 3.58
CA ALA A 119 -16.12 9.46 3.11
C ALA A 119 -15.55 8.15 2.55
N ASP A 120 -16.32 7.07 2.63
CA ASP A 120 -16.03 5.79 2.00
C ASP A 120 -15.89 5.94 0.47
N TYR A 121 -15.22 4.95 -0.13
CA TYR A 121 -15.01 4.93 -1.57
C TYR A 121 -16.32 4.75 -2.32
N ASP A 122 -16.54 5.61 -3.32
CA ASP A 122 -17.69 5.53 -4.22
C ASP A 122 -17.20 5.42 -5.67
N PRO A 123 -17.25 4.24 -6.31
CA PRO A 123 -16.83 4.05 -7.70
C PRO A 123 -17.65 4.84 -8.72
N GLU A 124 -18.86 5.28 -8.36
CA GLU A 124 -19.73 6.09 -9.20
C GLU A 124 -19.51 7.61 -9.03
N SER A 125 -18.60 8.00 -8.15
CA SER A 125 -18.29 9.42 -7.93
C SER A 125 -17.63 10.04 -9.16
N GLU A 126 -18.23 11.10 -9.70
CA GLU A 126 -17.71 11.80 -10.88
C GLU A 126 -16.61 12.83 -10.57
N ASN A 127 -16.30 13.05 -9.30
CA ASN A 127 -15.32 14.05 -8.84
C ASN A 127 -14.61 13.69 -7.54
N GLY A 128 -14.75 12.45 -7.04
CA GLY A 128 -14.14 12.02 -5.80
C GLY A 128 -12.66 11.65 -5.96
N ILE A 129 -11.83 12.17 -5.05
CA ILE A 129 -10.41 11.82 -4.92
C ILE A 129 -10.17 11.35 -3.49
N TRP A 130 -9.61 10.16 -3.32
CA TRP A 130 -9.14 9.62 -2.04
C TRP A 130 -7.61 9.70 -2.03
N LEU A 131 -7.09 10.63 -1.22
CA LEU A 131 -5.69 11.06 -1.26
C LEU A 131 -4.89 10.42 -0.13
N SER A 132 -3.62 10.11 -0.39
CA SER A 132 -2.66 9.70 0.62
C SER A 132 -2.62 10.69 1.80
N ASP A 133 -2.80 10.19 3.03
CA ASP A 133 -2.75 10.99 4.26
C ASP A 133 -1.40 11.70 4.43
N LYS A 134 -0.31 11.06 4.03
CA LYS A 134 1.05 11.61 4.12
C LYS A 134 1.29 12.75 3.14
N TYR A 135 0.86 12.58 1.89
CA TYR A 135 0.97 13.65 0.89
C TYR A 135 0.07 14.83 1.26
N ALA A 136 -1.15 14.57 1.69
CA ALA A 136 -2.08 15.59 2.14
C ALA A 136 -1.52 16.41 3.32
N ALA A 137 -0.97 15.74 4.34
CA ALA A 137 -0.35 16.40 5.49
C ALA A 137 0.88 17.24 5.09
N ALA A 138 1.73 16.74 4.16
CA ALA A 138 2.93 17.45 3.72
C ALA A 138 2.61 18.71 2.90
N ASN A 139 1.44 18.75 2.25
CA ASN A 139 0.99 19.81 1.35
C ASN A 139 -0.17 20.64 1.92
N ASN A 140 -0.57 20.40 3.17
CA ASN A 140 -1.69 21.07 3.87
C ASN A 140 -3.01 20.97 3.10
N ILE A 141 -3.28 19.79 2.53
CA ILE A 141 -4.53 19.47 1.84
C ILE A 141 -5.46 18.78 2.83
N SER A 142 -6.72 19.16 2.83
CA SER A 142 -7.77 18.64 3.72
C SER A 142 -8.92 18.03 2.93
N VAL A 143 -9.73 17.21 3.58
CA VAL A 143 -11.00 16.74 3.02
C VAL A 143 -11.87 17.94 2.66
N GLY A 144 -12.39 17.96 1.44
CA GLY A 144 -13.17 19.06 0.87
C GLY A 144 -12.40 20.00 -0.04
N ASP A 145 -11.06 19.94 -0.03
CA ASP A 145 -10.25 20.76 -0.94
C ASP A 145 -10.32 20.22 -2.38
N SER A 146 -10.16 21.13 -3.33
CA SER A 146 -10.10 20.79 -4.76
C SER A 146 -8.69 20.40 -5.15
N LEU A 147 -8.57 19.36 -5.97
CA LEU A 147 -7.30 18.87 -6.53
C LEU A 147 -7.50 18.52 -8.00
N THR A 148 -6.54 18.89 -8.84
CA THR A 148 -6.56 18.58 -10.28
C THR A 148 -5.37 17.72 -10.65
N LEU A 149 -5.63 16.51 -11.15
CA LEU A 149 -4.64 15.59 -11.68
C LEU A 149 -4.54 15.76 -13.19
N ILE A 150 -3.35 15.70 -13.75
CA ILE A 150 -3.11 15.78 -15.19
C ILE A 150 -2.52 14.44 -15.65
N TYR A 151 -3.21 13.78 -16.56
CA TYR A 151 -2.74 12.56 -17.19
C TYR A 151 -2.99 12.61 -18.70
N LYS A 152 -1.95 12.40 -19.51
CA LYS A 152 -2.00 12.49 -20.99
C LYS A 152 -2.70 13.78 -21.48
N ASP A 153 -2.27 14.91 -20.95
CA ASP A 153 -2.81 16.25 -21.26
C ASP A 153 -4.31 16.45 -20.91
N THR A 154 -4.90 15.51 -20.18
CA THR A 154 -6.29 15.60 -19.72
C THR A 154 -6.33 15.94 -18.24
N GLU A 155 -7.10 16.95 -17.88
CA GLU A 155 -7.32 17.37 -16.50
C GLU A 155 -8.48 16.58 -15.86
N LEU A 156 -8.19 16.00 -14.70
CA LEU A 156 -9.15 15.35 -13.83
C LEU A 156 -9.31 16.20 -12.57
N SER A 157 -10.29 17.10 -12.56
CA SER A 157 -10.54 17.99 -11.44
C SER A 157 -11.56 17.37 -10.50
N GLY A 158 -11.24 17.25 -9.23
CA GLY A 158 -12.07 16.64 -8.22
C GLY A 158 -11.96 17.31 -6.86
N ILE A 159 -12.64 16.71 -5.89
CA ILE A 159 -12.65 17.10 -4.48
C ILE A 159 -12.06 15.95 -3.68
N VAL A 160 -11.18 16.25 -2.75
CA VAL A 160 -10.64 15.28 -1.81
C VAL A 160 -11.78 14.83 -0.88
N GLN A 161 -12.30 13.63 -1.11
CA GLN A 161 -13.39 13.05 -0.32
C GLN A 161 -12.91 12.26 0.88
N GLY A 162 -11.67 11.73 0.81
CA GLY A 162 -11.08 11.00 1.93
C GLY A 162 -9.56 11.03 1.93
N LEU A 163 -9.02 10.85 3.13
CA LEU A 163 -7.58 10.62 3.35
C LEU A 163 -7.38 9.15 3.67
N ILE A 164 -6.42 8.52 2.98
CA ILE A 164 -6.29 7.06 2.96
C ILE A 164 -4.85 6.59 3.16
N LYS A 165 -4.73 5.31 3.58
CA LYS A 165 -3.49 4.52 3.57
C LYS A 165 -3.73 3.26 2.77
N SER A 166 -2.80 2.89 1.90
CA SER A 166 -2.91 1.69 1.07
C SER A 166 -1.71 0.76 1.26
N GLY A 167 -1.96 -0.55 1.29
CA GLY A 167 -0.92 -1.59 1.29
C GLY A 167 -0.10 -1.57 0.00
N GLU A 168 -0.70 -1.22 -1.13
CA GLU A 168 -0.04 -1.10 -2.44
C GLU A 168 1.05 0.00 -2.46
N HIS A 169 0.93 1.00 -1.59
CA HIS A 169 1.81 2.15 -1.51
C HIS A 169 2.53 2.29 -0.16
N MET A 170 2.82 1.16 0.52
CA MET A 170 3.60 1.18 1.78
C MET A 170 4.97 1.82 1.61
N ILE A 171 5.61 1.59 0.46
CA ILE A 171 6.84 2.26 0.04
C ILE A 171 6.49 3.14 -1.15
N CYS A 172 6.11 4.39 -0.87
CA CYS A 172 5.67 5.34 -1.88
C CYS A 172 6.86 6.17 -2.36
N VAL A 173 7.53 5.69 -3.40
CA VAL A 173 8.66 6.35 -4.06
C VAL A 173 8.34 6.59 -5.54
N ARG A 174 8.83 7.69 -6.11
CA ARG A 174 8.58 8.03 -7.52
C ARG A 174 9.29 7.08 -8.49
N ASP A 175 10.49 6.67 -8.11
CA ASP A 175 11.33 5.76 -8.89
C ASP A 175 12.27 4.97 -7.96
N GLU A 176 12.87 3.91 -8.51
CA GLU A 176 13.74 3.00 -7.75
C GLU A 176 15.05 3.64 -7.26
N SER A 177 15.40 4.82 -7.73
CA SER A 177 16.61 5.54 -7.28
C SER A 177 16.40 6.23 -5.93
N GLN A 178 15.15 6.45 -5.53
CA GLN A 178 14.82 7.06 -4.25
C GLN A 178 14.92 6.04 -3.12
N LEU A 179 15.82 6.32 -2.16
CA LEU A 179 16.00 5.48 -0.97
C LEU A 179 14.92 5.70 0.09
N MET A 180 14.26 6.85 0.10
CA MET A 180 13.22 7.21 1.07
C MET A 180 12.08 7.95 0.39
N PRO A 181 10.83 7.75 0.84
CA PRO A 181 9.68 8.49 0.36
C PRO A 181 9.84 10.01 0.58
N ASP A 182 9.50 10.80 -0.43
CA ASP A 182 9.33 12.25 -0.32
C ASP A 182 7.85 12.60 -0.51
N PHE A 183 7.12 12.55 0.58
CA PHE A 183 5.68 12.82 0.57
C PHE A 183 5.32 14.27 0.23
N LYS A 184 6.30 15.17 0.10
CA LYS A 184 6.05 16.53 -0.35
C LYS A 184 5.83 16.62 -1.86
N THR A 185 6.56 15.81 -2.61
CA THR A 185 6.55 15.85 -4.08
C THR A 185 5.91 14.64 -4.73
N TYR A 186 5.73 13.55 -3.96
CA TYR A 186 5.15 12.31 -4.46
C TYR A 186 4.25 11.63 -3.43
N GLY A 187 3.11 11.15 -3.90
CA GLY A 187 2.13 10.42 -3.11
C GLY A 187 1.30 9.50 -3.98
N PHE A 188 0.13 9.12 -3.50
CA PHE A 188 -0.82 8.35 -4.27
C PHE A 188 -2.25 8.86 -4.06
N ALA A 189 -3.12 8.60 -5.02
CA ALA A 189 -4.54 8.89 -4.94
C ALA A 189 -5.35 7.79 -5.63
N TYR A 190 -6.50 7.48 -5.06
CA TYR A 190 -7.53 6.67 -5.71
C TYR A 190 -8.58 7.59 -6.28
N ILE A 191 -9.00 7.33 -7.52
CA ILE A 191 -10.12 8.02 -8.16
C ILE A 191 -11.13 7.01 -8.67
N ALA A 192 -12.39 7.44 -8.74
CA ALA A 192 -13.45 6.58 -9.23
C ALA A 192 -13.38 6.37 -10.76
N PRO A 193 -13.76 5.17 -11.25
CA PRO A 193 -13.91 4.92 -12.69
C PRO A 193 -14.81 5.93 -13.39
N ALA A 194 -15.89 6.37 -12.74
CA ALA A 194 -16.81 7.36 -13.28
C ALA A 194 -16.11 8.70 -13.58
N MET A 195 -15.25 9.17 -12.68
CA MET A 195 -14.43 10.38 -12.90
C MET A 195 -13.49 10.24 -14.09
N TYR A 196 -12.79 9.10 -14.21
CA TYR A 196 -11.89 8.84 -15.32
C TYR A 196 -12.63 8.76 -16.65
N ASN A 197 -13.74 8.01 -16.71
CA ASN A 197 -14.56 7.85 -17.91
C ASN A 197 -15.13 9.19 -18.39
N LYS A 198 -15.56 10.04 -17.47
CA LYS A 198 -16.05 11.39 -17.76
C LYS A 198 -14.95 12.26 -18.39
N ALA A 199 -13.76 12.27 -17.81
CA ALA A 199 -12.63 13.09 -18.29
C ALA A 199 -12.13 12.65 -19.67
N PHE A 200 -12.06 11.35 -19.93
CA PHE A 200 -11.56 10.80 -21.19
C PHE A 200 -12.66 10.50 -22.23
N HIS A 201 -13.92 10.78 -21.92
CA HIS A 201 -15.08 10.47 -22.80
C HIS A 201 -15.06 9.01 -23.29
N ARG A 202 -14.70 8.08 -22.42
CA ARG A 202 -14.54 6.65 -22.71
C ARG A 202 -15.51 5.83 -21.86
N HIS A 203 -16.03 4.74 -22.46
CA HIS A 203 -16.82 3.72 -21.78
C HIS A 203 -16.21 2.34 -21.99
N SER A 204 -14.91 2.26 -22.33
CA SER A 204 -14.21 1.03 -22.64
C SER A 204 -13.32 0.59 -21.48
N ASP A 205 -13.05 -0.70 -21.41
CA ASP A 205 -12.08 -1.25 -20.48
C ASP A 205 -10.70 -0.61 -20.65
N PHE A 206 -10.12 -0.19 -19.55
CA PHE A 206 -8.78 0.43 -19.52
C PHE A 206 -7.86 -0.20 -18.47
N TYR A 207 -8.33 -1.22 -17.77
CA TYR A 207 -7.61 -1.88 -16.69
C TYR A 207 -6.51 -2.77 -17.24
N GLU A 208 -5.29 -2.63 -16.73
CA GLU A 208 -4.11 -3.38 -17.15
C GLU A 208 -3.68 -4.43 -16.12
N GLN A 209 -4.38 -4.47 -14.97
CA GLN A 209 -4.05 -5.31 -13.85
C GLN A 209 -5.30 -5.93 -13.25
N ILE A 210 -5.18 -7.20 -12.80
CA ILE A 210 -6.14 -7.85 -11.90
C ILE A 210 -5.38 -8.27 -10.64
N ASN A 211 -5.85 -7.80 -9.49
CA ASN A 211 -5.39 -8.22 -8.18
C ASN A 211 -6.22 -9.41 -7.71
N ILE A 212 -5.59 -10.42 -7.14
CA ILE A 212 -6.20 -11.70 -6.78
C ILE A 212 -5.86 -12.07 -5.35
N ILE A 213 -6.87 -12.50 -4.60
CA ILE A 213 -6.72 -13.23 -3.33
C ILE A 213 -7.00 -14.70 -3.63
N SER A 214 -6.04 -15.57 -3.33
CA SER A 214 -6.14 -16.99 -3.65
C SER A 214 -5.48 -17.87 -2.60
N SER A 215 -6.11 -19.01 -2.33
CA SER A 215 -5.54 -20.06 -1.48
C SER A 215 -4.60 -21.01 -2.23
N LYS A 216 -4.45 -20.84 -3.54
CA LYS A 216 -3.57 -21.67 -4.39
C LYS A 216 -2.13 -21.17 -4.40
N ASP A 217 -1.20 -22.11 -4.61
CA ASP A 217 0.18 -21.77 -4.91
C ASP A 217 0.32 -21.11 -6.30
N GLN A 218 1.33 -20.25 -6.44
CA GLN A 218 1.59 -19.48 -7.66
C GLN A 218 1.63 -20.35 -8.92
N SER A 219 2.29 -21.53 -8.86
CA SER A 219 2.48 -22.40 -10.02
C SER A 219 1.17 -23.01 -10.55
N ASP A 220 0.24 -23.31 -9.67
CA ASP A 220 -1.05 -23.90 -10.03
C ASP A 220 -2.02 -22.83 -10.51
N LEU A 221 -2.05 -21.68 -9.84
CA LEU A 221 -2.82 -20.52 -10.27
C LEU A 221 -2.39 -20.05 -11.68
N LEU A 222 -1.07 -19.99 -11.92
CA LEU A 222 -0.51 -19.59 -13.21
C LEU A 222 -1.01 -20.47 -14.38
N LYS A 223 -1.03 -21.80 -14.21
CA LYS A 223 -1.54 -22.73 -15.21
C LYS A 223 -3.02 -22.49 -15.52
N ASP A 224 -3.82 -22.30 -14.46
CA ASP A 224 -5.26 -22.08 -14.61
C ASP A 224 -5.56 -20.76 -15.30
N VAL A 225 -4.81 -19.69 -14.94
CA VAL A 225 -4.91 -18.38 -15.58
C VAL A 225 -4.54 -18.46 -17.07
N TYR A 226 -3.40 -19.09 -17.42
CA TYR A 226 -2.99 -19.24 -18.82
C TYR A 226 -3.99 -20.04 -19.63
N THR A 227 -4.57 -21.09 -19.06
CA THR A 227 -5.60 -21.88 -19.73
C THR A 227 -6.88 -21.08 -19.95
N THR A 228 -7.17 -20.13 -19.05
CA THR A 228 -8.42 -19.36 -19.06
C THR A 228 -8.36 -18.10 -19.92
N LEU A 229 -7.22 -17.40 -19.90
CA LEU A 229 -7.10 -16.08 -20.54
C LEU A 229 -6.18 -16.07 -21.76
N GLU A 230 -5.29 -17.07 -21.90
CA GLU A 230 -4.26 -17.15 -22.94
C GLU A 230 -3.32 -15.92 -23.02
N LYS A 231 -3.43 -15.01 -22.08
CA LYS A 231 -2.65 -13.76 -21.94
C LYS A 231 -2.43 -13.44 -20.48
N ALA A 232 -1.48 -12.61 -20.16
CA ALA A 232 -1.10 -12.07 -18.86
C ALA A 232 0.12 -12.74 -18.21
N VAL A 233 0.80 -11.95 -17.40
CA VAL A 233 1.91 -12.40 -16.54
C VAL A 233 1.45 -12.30 -15.09
N LEU A 234 1.62 -13.41 -14.34
CA LEU A 234 1.36 -13.45 -12.90
C LEU A 234 2.61 -12.99 -12.15
N VAL A 235 2.44 -12.03 -11.27
CA VAL A 235 3.47 -11.47 -10.39
C VAL A 235 3.07 -11.57 -8.93
#